data_da26363f3525f395a66a2630df9cf8db
#
_entry.id   da26363f3525f395a66a2630df9cf8db
#
_cell.length_a   1.000
_cell.length_b   1.000
_cell.length_c   1.000
_cell.angle_alpha   90.00
_cell.angle_beta   90.00
_cell.angle_gamma   90.00
#
_symmetry.space_group_name_H-M   'P 1'
#
loop_
_entity.id
_entity.type
_entity.pdbx_description
1 polymer ?
#
loop_
_entity_poly.entity_id
_entity_poly.type
_entity_poly.pdbx_seq_one_letter_code
_entity_poly.pdbx_strand_id
1 'polypeptide(L)'
;VNSLGKPIPGAKKKGMDITILSGDRDLLQLATDKVLIRLPKTSRGKTTIENFHTQEVVEKYQVTPPQIIELKALMGDSADNIPGIPGVGEKTATKMIVEFGSIENAYAHLEEVKPNKAKESLREHYDMAVLSKTLATINTDSPIDYSYEEAELKNLYTPEAYQLCKQLEFKNLLSKFDTAVMPENPIEQNFFSCSDLSGVDALFKKASDKTYVGISLLADKENAYGLGIALDKEEIYYIPVEGLLTGDFLCASLKDLAKTTVLCALDIKQFLKHVPLEDETQVFDIGIGAYLLNPLKSTYTYDDIAKEYLDGVLLPAREDLLGKNSLKKAWESSADGLMAYSCYMAYTAFASRIPIENSLKDCGMWQVYREIELPLIFTLDSMEKYGICVKGEELKTYGKKLQVRIEELEKQIYEAAGEEFNINSPKQ
;
A
#
# COMPACT_ATOMS: atom_id res chain seq x y z
N VAL A 1 25.11 8.33 -9.61
CA VAL A 1 24.80 9.78 -9.69
C VAL A 1 25.45 10.38 -10.93
N ASN A 2 26.69 10.04 -11.26
CA ASN A 2 27.40 10.63 -12.39
C ASN A 2 26.86 10.19 -13.77
N SER A 3 26.17 9.07 -13.87
CA SER A 3 25.55 8.60 -15.10
C SER A 3 24.22 9.31 -15.42
N LEU A 4 23.57 9.92 -14.42
CA LEU A 4 22.33 10.68 -14.58
C LEU A 4 22.58 12.15 -14.99
N GLY A 5 23.79 12.66 -14.82
CA GLY A 5 24.14 14.05 -15.13
C GLY A 5 24.34 14.34 -16.62
N LYS A 6 24.35 13.34 -17.49
CA LYS A 6 24.24 13.60 -18.93
C LYS A 6 22.82 14.00 -19.26
N PRO A 7 22.57 15.25 -19.69
CA PRO A 7 21.49 15.44 -20.62
C PRO A 7 21.81 14.52 -21.79
N ILE A 8 21.01 13.50 -21.95
CA ILE A 8 21.17 12.39 -22.89
C ILE A 8 21.84 12.90 -24.17
N PRO A 9 22.98 12.33 -24.59
CA PRO A 9 23.71 12.85 -25.73
C PRO A 9 22.78 12.94 -26.95
N GLY A 10 22.52 14.15 -27.41
CA GLY A 10 21.60 14.38 -28.53
C GLY A 10 20.21 14.90 -28.15
N ALA A 11 19.73 14.84 -26.91
CA ALA A 11 18.43 15.43 -26.54
C ALA A 11 18.40 16.93 -26.77
N LYS A 12 19.47 17.65 -26.38
CA LYS A 12 19.66 19.05 -26.74
C LYS A 12 19.73 19.26 -28.26
N LYS A 13 20.39 18.35 -29.01
CA LYS A 13 20.51 18.43 -30.47
C LYS A 13 19.18 18.14 -31.19
N LYS A 14 18.30 17.31 -30.57
CA LYS A 14 16.94 16.98 -31.07
C LYS A 14 15.87 18.00 -30.66
N GLY A 15 16.21 19.03 -29.88
CA GLY A 15 15.27 20.08 -29.44
C GLY A 15 14.28 19.65 -28.37
N MET A 16 14.57 18.58 -27.66
CA MET A 16 13.70 18.03 -26.60
C MET A 16 13.76 18.87 -25.34
N ASP A 17 12.65 19.00 -24.63
CA ASP A 17 12.59 19.48 -23.27
C ASP A 17 12.97 18.35 -22.32
N ILE A 18 13.83 18.65 -21.34
CA ILE A 18 14.38 17.67 -20.42
C ILE A 18 13.92 18.00 -19.01
N THR A 19 13.41 17.02 -18.29
CA THR A 19 13.12 17.15 -16.85
C THR A 19 14.01 16.18 -16.05
N ILE A 20 14.76 16.73 -15.09
CA ILE A 20 15.57 15.94 -14.15
C ILE A 20 14.89 16.02 -12.78
N LEU A 21 14.41 14.88 -12.27
CA LEU A 21 13.83 14.76 -10.93
C LEU A 21 14.87 14.13 -10.00
N SER A 22 15.32 14.88 -8.99
CA SER A 22 16.33 14.41 -8.03
C SER A 22 16.28 15.20 -6.73
N GLY A 23 16.73 14.60 -5.63
CA GLY A 23 16.99 15.32 -4.37
C GLY A 23 18.33 16.06 -4.34
N ASP A 24 19.18 15.84 -5.33
CA ASP A 24 20.54 16.37 -5.41
C ASP A 24 20.55 17.79 -6.01
N ARG A 25 21.04 18.75 -5.22
CA ARG A 25 21.13 20.16 -5.62
C ARG A 25 22.28 20.44 -6.59
N ASP A 26 23.23 19.55 -6.73
CA ASP A 26 24.34 19.71 -7.66
C ASP A 26 23.86 19.75 -9.11
N LEU A 27 22.73 19.09 -9.36
CA LEU A 27 22.09 19.11 -10.67
C LEU A 27 21.58 20.48 -11.10
N LEU A 28 21.46 21.45 -10.18
CA LEU A 28 21.13 22.85 -10.54
C LEU A 28 22.10 23.47 -11.53
N GLN A 29 23.37 23.02 -11.54
CA GLN A 29 24.36 23.47 -12.52
C GLN A 29 24.01 23.12 -13.99
N LEU A 30 23.09 22.16 -14.19
CA LEU A 30 22.61 21.69 -15.49
C LEU A 30 21.34 22.41 -15.97
N ALA A 31 20.72 23.25 -15.12
CA ALA A 31 19.51 23.97 -15.47
C ALA A 31 19.68 24.87 -16.69
N THR A 32 18.73 24.85 -17.61
CA THR A 32 18.67 25.74 -18.79
C THR A 32 17.19 25.99 -19.11
N ASP A 33 16.93 26.82 -20.14
CA ASP A 33 15.55 27.05 -20.58
C ASP A 33 14.86 25.78 -21.12
N LYS A 34 15.65 24.75 -21.48
CA LYS A 34 15.17 23.44 -21.94
C LYS A 34 15.44 22.29 -20.96
N VAL A 35 16.15 22.54 -19.89
CA VAL A 35 16.43 21.55 -18.84
C VAL A 35 15.85 22.05 -17.54
N LEU A 36 14.75 21.42 -17.11
CA LEU A 36 14.06 21.67 -15.85
C LEU A 36 14.61 20.74 -14.77
N ILE A 37 15.11 21.31 -13.69
CA ILE A 37 15.49 20.56 -12.49
C ILE A 37 14.33 20.62 -11.50
N ARG A 38 13.84 19.44 -11.07
CA ARG A 38 12.77 19.30 -10.09
C ARG A 38 13.30 18.70 -8.81
N LEU A 39 13.31 19.47 -7.73
CA LEU A 39 13.83 19.07 -6.43
C LEU A 39 12.69 18.78 -5.45
N PRO A 40 12.45 17.51 -5.07
CA PRO A 40 11.53 17.18 -3.99
C PRO A 40 12.08 17.69 -2.65
N LYS A 41 11.21 18.37 -1.89
CA LYS A 41 11.52 18.87 -0.55
C LYS A 41 10.46 18.38 0.41
N THR A 42 10.85 17.54 1.36
CA THR A 42 9.96 17.04 2.41
C THR A 42 10.12 17.87 3.67
N SER A 43 9.03 18.46 4.13
CA SER A 43 8.98 19.19 5.40
C SER A 43 7.69 18.84 6.13
N ARG A 44 7.77 18.49 7.41
CA ARG A 44 6.64 18.12 8.27
C ARG A 44 5.71 17.07 7.63
N GLY A 45 6.28 16.05 6.98
CA GLY A 45 5.53 14.97 6.34
C GLY A 45 4.85 15.34 5.00
N LYS A 46 5.00 16.57 4.52
CA LYS A 46 4.49 17.01 3.20
C LYS A 46 5.65 17.19 2.23
N THR A 47 5.59 16.53 1.07
CA THR A 47 6.56 16.71 -0.02
C THR A 47 6.02 17.76 -0.99
N THR A 48 6.84 18.78 -1.26
CA THR A 48 6.63 19.77 -2.32
C THR A 48 7.74 19.63 -3.35
N ILE A 49 7.49 20.03 -4.59
CA ILE A 49 8.49 19.99 -5.66
C ILE A 49 8.82 21.43 -6.04
N GLU A 50 10.08 21.80 -5.90
CA GLU A 50 10.60 23.07 -6.40
C GLU A 50 11.12 22.86 -7.83
N ASN A 51 10.76 23.75 -8.76
CA ASN A 51 11.14 23.69 -10.17
C ASN A 51 12.16 24.77 -10.47
N PHE A 52 13.22 24.43 -11.22
CA PHE A 52 14.32 25.33 -11.54
C PHE A 52 14.70 25.24 -13.02
N HIS A 53 14.42 26.27 -13.77
CA HIS A 53 15.12 26.63 -15.01
C HIS A 53 16.24 27.65 -14.69
N THR A 54 16.86 28.22 -15.68
CA THR A 54 17.90 29.25 -15.49
C THR A 54 17.43 30.41 -14.61
N GLN A 55 16.21 30.90 -14.86
CA GLN A 55 15.69 32.07 -14.17
C GLN A 55 15.47 31.78 -12.67
N GLU A 56 14.83 30.68 -12.31
CA GLU A 56 14.56 30.33 -10.91
C GLU A 56 15.85 30.05 -10.12
N VAL A 57 16.89 29.54 -10.78
CA VAL A 57 18.24 29.44 -10.15
C VAL A 57 18.79 30.84 -9.83
N VAL A 58 18.73 31.75 -10.77
CA VAL A 58 19.23 33.14 -10.57
C VAL A 58 18.41 33.86 -9.50
N GLU A 59 17.08 33.74 -9.51
CA GLU A 59 16.20 34.35 -8.50
C GLU A 59 16.51 33.86 -7.08
N LYS A 60 16.77 32.58 -6.94
CA LYS A 60 16.96 31.97 -5.61
C LYS A 60 18.39 32.05 -5.09
N TYR A 61 19.38 31.84 -5.96
CA TYR A 61 20.79 31.72 -5.58
C TYR A 61 21.63 32.94 -5.98
N GLN A 62 21.08 33.87 -6.75
CA GLN A 62 21.72 35.09 -7.26
C GLN A 62 22.91 34.82 -8.20
N VAL A 63 23.06 33.61 -8.69
CA VAL A 63 24.08 33.14 -9.61
C VAL A 63 23.48 32.32 -10.74
N THR A 64 24.16 32.24 -11.86
CA THR A 64 23.74 31.39 -13.00
C THR A 64 23.95 29.92 -12.68
N PRO A 65 23.22 28.99 -13.34
CA PRO A 65 23.40 27.55 -13.14
C PRO A 65 24.86 27.08 -13.15
N PRO A 66 25.72 27.42 -14.12
CA PRO A 66 27.14 27.05 -14.07
C PRO A 66 27.89 27.60 -12.85
N GLN A 67 27.48 28.77 -12.34
CA GLN A 67 28.12 29.38 -11.16
C GLN A 67 27.77 28.70 -9.84
N ILE A 68 26.82 27.75 -9.80
CA ILE A 68 26.60 26.91 -8.65
C ILE A 68 27.87 26.12 -8.28
N ILE A 69 28.65 25.72 -9.29
CA ILE A 69 29.95 25.06 -9.09
C ILE A 69 30.90 25.99 -8.34
N GLU A 70 30.95 27.26 -8.72
CA GLU A 70 31.80 28.28 -8.09
C GLU A 70 31.42 28.55 -6.63
N LEU A 71 30.11 28.57 -6.34
CA LEU A 71 29.63 28.68 -4.94
C LEU A 71 30.15 27.54 -4.11
N LYS A 72 30.01 26.30 -4.60
CA LYS A 72 30.47 25.10 -3.89
C LYS A 72 31.98 25.03 -3.78
N ALA A 73 32.71 25.55 -4.75
CA ALA A 73 34.15 25.67 -4.69
C ALA A 73 34.61 26.53 -3.49
N LEU A 74 33.87 27.59 -3.18
CA LEU A 74 34.18 28.50 -2.07
C LEU A 74 33.62 28.01 -0.72
N MET A 75 32.31 27.70 -0.67
CA MET A 75 31.66 27.36 0.61
C MET A 75 31.81 25.90 1.02
N GLY A 76 32.20 25.03 0.08
CA GLY A 76 32.18 23.59 0.28
C GLY A 76 30.80 22.99 0.28
N ASP A 77 30.71 21.66 0.45
CA ASP A 77 29.51 20.92 0.68
C ASP A 77 29.75 19.76 1.68
N SER A 78 29.19 19.89 2.86
CA SER A 78 29.38 18.88 3.91
C SER A 78 28.69 17.54 3.61
N ALA A 79 27.64 17.54 2.78
CA ALA A 79 26.95 16.31 2.41
C ALA A 79 27.81 15.42 1.51
N ASP A 80 28.59 16.05 0.61
CA ASP A 80 29.46 15.38 -0.36
C ASP A 80 30.93 15.40 0.04
N ASN A 81 31.23 15.88 1.24
CA ASN A 81 32.59 16.02 1.79
C ASN A 81 33.51 16.91 0.88
N ILE A 82 32.92 17.95 0.28
CA ILE A 82 33.65 18.94 -0.49
C ILE A 82 34.15 20.01 0.47
N PRO A 83 35.47 20.24 0.58
CA PRO A 83 36.05 21.06 1.66
C PRO A 83 35.71 22.55 1.57
N GLY A 84 35.65 23.13 0.37
CA GLY A 84 35.58 24.59 0.21
C GLY A 84 36.79 25.30 0.78
N ILE A 85 36.69 26.60 1.09
CA ILE A 85 37.74 27.35 1.77
C ILE A 85 37.29 27.78 3.19
N PRO A 86 38.18 27.73 4.21
CA PRO A 86 37.82 27.98 5.59
C PRO A 86 37.19 29.36 5.82
N GLY A 87 36.05 29.40 6.52
CA GLY A 87 35.40 30.65 6.92
C GLY A 87 34.64 31.40 5.83
N VAL A 88 34.46 30.79 4.66
CA VAL A 88 33.61 31.31 3.59
C VAL A 88 32.32 30.49 3.53
N GLY A 89 31.23 31.08 3.97
CA GLY A 89 29.90 30.49 3.88
C GLY A 89 29.11 31.02 2.69
N GLU A 90 27.90 30.49 2.46
CA GLU A 90 27.01 30.75 1.32
C GLU A 90 26.90 32.27 0.99
N LYS A 91 26.59 33.13 1.97
CA LYS A 91 26.42 34.57 1.76
C LYS A 91 27.68 35.28 1.23
N THR A 92 28.86 34.85 1.70
CA THR A 92 30.13 35.43 1.30
C THR A 92 30.51 34.91 -0.09
N ALA A 93 30.37 33.60 -0.31
CA ALA A 93 30.60 32.96 -1.60
C ALA A 93 29.71 33.59 -2.70
N THR A 94 28.39 33.74 -2.43
CA THR A 94 27.47 34.38 -3.38
C THR A 94 27.91 35.78 -3.76
N LYS A 95 28.29 36.64 -2.79
CA LYS A 95 28.77 38.00 -3.08
C LYS A 95 30.03 37.98 -3.95
N MET A 96 30.99 37.12 -3.64
CA MET A 96 32.21 36.99 -4.41
C MET A 96 31.94 36.54 -5.85
N ILE A 97 31.04 35.54 -6.04
CA ILE A 97 30.75 35.05 -7.40
C ILE A 97 29.87 36.02 -8.19
N VAL A 98 28.96 36.74 -7.55
CA VAL A 98 28.22 37.84 -8.20
C VAL A 98 29.16 38.96 -8.67
N GLU A 99 30.19 39.32 -7.88
CA GLU A 99 31.13 40.39 -8.17
C GLU A 99 32.20 39.97 -9.18
N PHE A 100 32.80 38.78 -9.00
CA PHE A 100 33.97 38.36 -9.80
C PHE A 100 33.63 37.28 -10.86
N GLY A 101 32.48 36.63 -10.80
CA GLY A 101 32.03 35.64 -11.77
C GLY A 101 32.58 34.23 -11.58
N SER A 102 33.83 34.07 -11.16
CA SER A 102 34.51 32.79 -10.91
C SER A 102 35.55 32.88 -9.80
N ILE A 103 36.00 31.73 -9.27
CA ILE A 103 37.08 31.68 -8.26
C ILE A 103 38.42 32.14 -8.83
N GLU A 104 38.70 31.87 -10.10
CA GLU A 104 39.94 32.31 -10.77
C GLU A 104 39.99 33.82 -10.86
N ASN A 105 38.89 34.46 -11.26
CA ASN A 105 38.82 35.90 -11.36
C ASN A 105 38.87 36.60 -9.99
N ALA A 106 38.18 36.00 -8.98
CA ALA A 106 38.30 36.49 -7.60
C ALA A 106 39.74 36.40 -7.07
N TYR A 107 40.47 35.32 -7.42
CA TYR A 107 41.87 35.18 -7.04
C TYR A 107 42.78 36.20 -7.78
N ALA A 108 42.52 36.47 -9.05
CA ALA A 108 43.26 37.48 -9.81
C ALA A 108 43.08 38.92 -9.27
N HIS A 109 41.93 39.20 -8.62
CA HIS A 109 41.56 40.48 -8.05
C HIS A 109 41.51 40.46 -6.51
N LEU A 110 42.41 39.69 -5.86
CA LEU A 110 42.42 39.47 -4.42
C LEU A 110 42.29 40.73 -3.57
N GLU A 111 42.91 41.82 -4.01
CA GLU A 111 42.93 43.09 -3.27
C GLU A 111 41.54 43.74 -3.18
N GLU A 112 40.63 43.41 -4.07
CA GLU A 112 39.24 43.89 -4.13
C GLU A 112 38.28 43.00 -3.34
N VAL A 113 38.67 41.75 -2.98
CA VAL A 113 37.82 40.79 -2.28
C VAL A 113 37.50 41.26 -0.86
N LYS A 114 36.23 41.26 -0.53
CA LYS A 114 35.68 41.60 0.81
C LYS A 114 34.79 40.46 1.35
N PRO A 115 34.82 40.21 2.68
CA PRO A 115 35.59 40.83 3.75
C PRO A 115 37.06 40.36 3.75
N ASN A 116 37.94 41.06 4.44
CA ASN A 116 39.38 40.73 4.52
C ASN A 116 39.62 39.26 4.92
N LYS A 117 38.80 38.70 5.80
CA LYS A 117 38.88 37.29 6.18
C LYS A 117 38.67 36.33 5.00
N ALA A 118 37.76 36.62 4.10
CA ALA A 118 37.53 35.81 2.89
C ALA A 118 38.68 35.98 1.90
N LYS A 119 39.24 37.19 1.77
CA LYS A 119 40.44 37.50 0.97
C LYS A 119 41.63 36.66 1.43
N GLU A 120 41.95 36.71 2.73
CA GLU A 120 43.09 35.93 3.27
C GLU A 120 42.84 34.43 3.09
N SER A 121 41.62 33.96 3.37
CA SER A 121 41.28 32.55 3.17
C SER A 121 41.41 32.11 1.71
N LEU A 122 40.96 32.92 0.74
CA LEU A 122 41.15 32.62 -0.68
C LEU A 122 42.63 32.62 -1.08
N ARG A 123 43.43 33.55 -0.51
CA ARG A 123 44.88 33.61 -0.76
C ARG A 123 45.59 32.33 -0.28
N GLU A 124 45.26 31.87 0.95
CA GLU A 124 45.94 30.74 1.58
C GLU A 124 45.45 29.37 1.08
N HIS A 125 44.18 29.30 0.63
CA HIS A 125 43.52 28.02 0.33
C HIS A 125 43.00 27.95 -1.11
N TYR A 126 43.60 28.66 -2.06
CA TYR A 126 43.18 28.67 -3.46
C TYR A 126 43.17 27.26 -4.09
N ASP A 127 44.22 26.47 -3.81
CA ASP A 127 44.34 25.11 -4.32
C ASP A 127 43.14 24.21 -3.81
N MET A 128 42.67 24.46 -2.59
CA MET A 128 41.52 23.78 -2.03
C MET A 128 40.23 24.22 -2.74
N ALA A 129 40.09 25.50 -3.11
CA ALA A 129 38.96 25.96 -3.91
C ALA A 129 38.97 25.32 -5.31
N VAL A 130 40.12 25.20 -5.96
CA VAL A 130 40.26 24.53 -7.27
C VAL A 130 39.89 23.02 -7.16
N LEU A 131 40.35 22.33 -6.11
CA LEU A 131 39.98 20.95 -5.83
C LEU A 131 38.47 20.84 -5.63
N SER A 132 37.90 21.71 -4.80
CA SER A 132 36.45 21.72 -4.52
C SER A 132 35.61 21.99 -5.77
N LYS A 133 36.06 22.88 -6.65
CA LYS A 133 35.47 23.13 -7.96
C LYS A 133 35.45 21.86 -8.83
N THR A 134 36.58 21.17 -8.88
CA THR A 134 36.70 19.91 -9.63
C THR A 134 35.72 18.84 -9.09
N LEU A 135 35.63 18.71 -7.78
CA LEU A 135 34.75 17.76 -7.12
C LEU A 135 33.25 18.10 -7.31
N ALA A 136 32.90 19.39 -7.25
CA ALA A 136 31.54 19.88 -7.45
C ALA A 136 31.06 19.81 -8.90
N THR A 137 31.98 19.71 -9.87
CA THR A 137 31.64 19.70 -11.30
C THR A 137 31.14 18.33 -11.73
N ILE A 138 29.88 18.25 -12.18
CA ILE A 138 29.29 17.02 -12.71
C ILE A 138 29.98 16.60 -14.01
N ASN A 139 30.47 15.36 -14.08
CA ASN A 139 31.00 14.81 -15.31
C ASN A 139 29.85 14.49 -16.29
N THR A 140 29.75 15.28 -17.34
CA THR A 140 28.75 15.09 -18.40
C THR A 140 29.22 14.15 -19.53
N ASP A 141 30.43 13.63 -19.49
CA ASP A 141 31.03 12.78 -20.53
C ASP A 141 31.25 11.33 -20.13
N SER A 142 30.48 10.87 -19.15
CA SER A 142 30.46 9.44 -18.73
C SER A 142 30.05 8.55 -19.92
N PRO A 143 30.77 7.44 -20.19
CA PRO A 143 30.41 6.51 -21.25
C PRO A 143 29.12 5.75 -20.87
N ILE A 144 28.00 6.11 -21.49
CA ILE A 144 26.71 5.46 -21.31
C ILE A 144 26.24 5.01 -22.69
N ASP A 145 25.92 3.73 -22.81
CA ASP A 145 25.20 3.21 -23.95
C ASP A 145 23.70 3.44 -23.74
N TYR A 146 23.06 4.17 -24.66
CA TYR A 146 21.69 4.60 -24.52
C TYR A 146 20.99 4.78 -25.87
N SER A 147 19.82 4.16 -25.99
CA SER A 147 18.91 4.32 -27.13
C SER A 147 17.63 5.08 -26.70
N TYR A 148 17.27 6.13 -27.44
CA TYR A 148 16.02 6.85 -27.21
C TYR A 148 14.79 5.98 -27.51
N GLU A 149 14.91 5.14 -28.51
CA GLU A 149 13.85 4.25 -28.98
C GLU A 149 13.51 3.19 -27.92
N GLU A 150 14.53 2.69 -27.20
CA GLU A 150 14.35 1.73 -26.11
C GLU A 150 13.82 2.39 -24.83
N ALA A 151 14.07 3.70 -24.65
CA ALA A 151 13.61 4.46 -23.51
C ALA A 151 12.22 5.09 -23.70
N GLU A 152 11.58 4.87 -24.85
CA GLU A 152 10.20 5.30 -25.05
C GLU A 152 9.27 4.65 -24.04
N LEU A 153 8.49 5.47 -23.32
CA LEU A 153 7.51 4.98 -22.35
C LEU A 153 6.42 4.19 -23.05
N LYS A 154 6.39 2.90 -22.78
CA LYS A 154 5.30 2.00 -23.18
C LYS A 154 4.27 1.92 -22.05
N ASN A 155 3.19 1.15 -22.26
CA ASN A 155 2.25 0.87 -21.19
C ASN A 155 2.97 0.17 -20.02
N LEU A 156 3.03 0.83 -18.87
CA LEU A 156 3.65 0.30 -17.64
C LEU A 156 2.71 -0.65 -16.87
N TYR A 157 1.42 -0.59 -17.16
CA TYR A 157 0.40 -1.37 -16.48
C TYR A 157 0.14 -2.66 -17.28
N THR A 158 1.10 -3.59 -17.22
CA THR A 158 0.99 -4.92 -17.85
C THR A 158 0.58 -5.98 -16.82
N PRO A 159 0.07 -7.15 -17.24
CA PRO A 159 -0.22 -8.26 -16.34
C PRO A 159 0.98 -8.67 -15.48
N GLU A 160 2.19 -8.68 -16.05
CA GLU A 160 3.41 -9.03 -15.34
C GLU A 160 3.77 -7.98 -14.27
N ALA A 161 3.61 -6.69 -14.60
CA ALA A 161 3.81 -5.61 -13.65
C ALA A 161 2.79 -5.67 -12.51
N TYR A 162 1.53 -6.03 -12.79
CA TYR A 162 0.51 -6.28 -11.77
C TYR A 162 0.92 -7.39 -10.82
N GLN A 163 1.35 -8.54 -11.34
CA GLN A 163 1.80 -9.67 -10.53
C GLN A 163 3.01 -9.29 -9.65
N LEU A 164 3.98 -8.58 -10.21
CA LEU A 164 5.15 -8.11 -9.45
C LEU A 164 4.75 -7.13 -8.33
N CYS A 165 3.87 -6.17 -8.62
CA CYS A 165 3.35 -5.24 -7.61
C CYS A 165 2.58 -5.98 -6.50
N LYS A 166 1.85 -7.04 -6.83
CA LYS A 166 1.14 -7.89 -5.88
C LYS A 166 2.11 -8.69 -5.00
N GLN A 167 3.13 -9.30 -5.61
CA GLN A 167 4.18 -10.03 -4.90
C GLN A 167 4.93 -9.13 -3.90
N LEU A 168 5.22 -7.87 -4.31
CA LEU A 168 5.92 -6.87 -3.50
C LEU A 168 4.99 -6.09 -2.55
N GLU A 169 3.70 -6.36 -2.56
CA GLU A 169 2.67 -5.71 -1.71
C GLU A 169 2.56 -4.18 -1.92
N PHE A 170 2.75 -3.72 -3.15
CA PHE A 170 2.64 -2.30 -3.52
C PHE A 170 1.17 -1.88 -3.69
N LYS A 171 0.40 -1.88 -2.59
CA LYS A 171 -1.06 -1.61 -2.56
C LYS A 171 -1.47 -0.33 -3.30
N ASN A 172 -0.69 0.76 -3.14
CA ASN A 172 -0.97 2.03 -3.81
C ASN A 172 -0.73 1.99 -5.34
N LEU A 173 0.13 1.09 -5.82
CA LEU A 173 0.34 0.90 -7.25
C LEU A 173 -0.72 -0.01 -7.85
N LEU A 174 -1.13 -1.05 -7.14
CA LEU A 174 -2.18 -1.96 -7.59
C LEU A 174 -3.49 -1.22 -7.91
N SER A 175 -3.86 -0.21 -7.13
CA SER A 175 -5.06 0.60 -7.38
C SER A 175 -5.04 1.44 -8.67
N LYS A 176 -3.92 1.47 -9.39
CA LYS A 176 -3.75 2.21 -10.66
C LYS A 176 -3.88 1.33 -11.89
N PHE A 177 -3.91 0.02 -11.71
CA PHE A 177 -4.14 -0.91 -12.82
C PHE A 177 -5.63 -0.94 -13.18
N ASP A 178 -5.91 -1.02 -14.47
CA ASP A 178 -7.26 -1.25 -14.95
C ASP A 178 -7.65 -2.72 -14.68
N THR A 179 -8.90 -2.97 -14.33
CA THR A 179 -9.42 -4.33 -14.13
C THR A 179 -9.26 -5.22 -15.38
N ALA A 180 -9.26 -4.63 -16.57
CA ALA A 180 -9.00 -5.32 -17.84
C ALA A 180 -7.56 -5.85 -17.99
N VAL A 181 -6.62 -5.42 -17.15
CA VAL A 181 -5.20 -5.84 -17.17
C VAL A 181 -4.93 -7.00 -16.21
N MET A 182 -5.89 -7.34 -15.36
CA MET A 182 -5.74 -8.48 -14.45
C MET A 182 -5.63 -9.77 -15.26
N PRO A 183 -4.55 -10.56 -15.07
CA PRO A 183 -4.43 -11.82 -15.77
C PRO A 183 -5.54 -12.78 -15.32
N GLU A 184 -6.14 -13.50 -16.25
CA GLU A 184 -7.04 -14.61 -15.90
C GLU A 184 -6.28 -15.59 -15.00
N ASN A 185 -6.88 -15.89 -13.84
CA ASN A 185 -6.27 -16.85 -12.95
C ASN A 185 -6.62 -18.26 -13.43
N PRO A 186 -5.64 -19.15 -13.69
CA PRO A 186 -5.93 -20.49 -14.18
C PRO A 186 -6.86 -21.32 -13.28
N ILE A 187 -7.04 -20.91 -12.01
CA ILE A 187 -8.00 -21.55 -11.10
C ILE A 187 -9.46 -21.31 -11.54
N GLU A 188 -9.75 -20.17 -12.23
CA GLU A 188 -11.11 -19.82 -12.64
C GLU A 188 -11.72 -20.79 -13.66
N GLN A 189 -10.89 -21.50 -14.43
CA GLN A 189 -11.37 -22.56 -15.32
C GLN A 189 -12.05 -23.71 -14.56
N ASN A 190 -11.84 -23.83 -13.26
CA ASN A 190 -12.40 -24.83 -12.36
C ASN A 190 -13.62 -24.30 -11.57
N PHE A 191 -14.12 -23.11 -11.91
CA PHE A 191 -15.30 -22.52 -11.30
C PHE A 191 -16.54 -22.87 -12.09
N PHE A 192 -17.52 -23.45 -11.42
CA PHE A 192 -18.77 -23.87 -12.01
C PHE A 192 -19.95 -23.21 -11.30
N SER A 193 -20.97 -22.77 -12.03
CA SER A 193 -22.22 -22.31 -11.43
C SER A 193 -23.23 -23.46 -11.39
N CYS A 194 -23.92 -23.60 -10.26
CA CYS A 194 -24.99 -24.58 -10.07
C CYS A 194 -26.26 -23.86 -9.57
N SER A 195 -27.23 -23.66 -10.45
CA SER A 195 -28.44 -22.85 -10.23
C SER A 195 -29.73 -23.64 -10.29
N ASP A 196 -29.68 -24.95 -10.51
CA ASP A 196 -30.86 -25.82 -10.48
C ASP A 196 -30.88 -26.72 -9.23
N LEU A 197 -32.05 -26.96 -8.70
CA LEU A 197 -32.23 -27.70 -7.44
C LEU A 197 -31.69 -29.15 -7.52
N SER A 198 -31.84 -29.80 -8.65
CA SER A 198 -31.39 -31.20 -8.80
C SER A 198 -29.85 -31.28 -8.86
N GLY A 199 -29.21 -30.31 -9.51
CA GLY A 199 -27.77 -30.18 -9.53
C GLY A 199 -27.22 -29.90 -8.14
N VAL A 200 -27.84 -29.02 -7.40
CA VAL A 200 -27.47 -28.70 -6.01
C VAL A 200 -27.59 -29.90 -5.09
N ASP A 201 -28.68 -30.65 -5.18
CA ASP A 201 -28.87 -31.89 -4.40
C ASP A 201 -27.79 -32.93 -4.74
N ALA A 202 -27.48 -33.11 -6.03
CA ALA A 202 -26.40 -34.01 -6.47
C ALA A 202 -25.01 -33.53 -5.95
N LEU A 203 -24.77 -32.22 -5.95
CA LEU A 203 -23.56 -31.63 -5.43
C LEU A 203 -23.37 -31.85 -3.92
N PHE A 204 -24.44 -31.64 -3.10
CA PHE A 204 -24.39 -31.90 -1.68
C PHE A 204 -24.23 -33.39 -1.38
N LYS A 205 -24.83 -34.26 -2.17
CA LYS A 205 -24.61 -35.71 -2.06
C LYS A 205 -23.15 -36.07 -2.36
N LYS A 206 -22.55 -35.50 -3.40
CA LYS A 206 -21.12 -35.70 -3.72
C LYS A 206 -20.23 -35.14 -2.61
N ALA A 207 -20.60 -34.00 -2.02
CA ALA A 207 -19.89 -33.39 -0.91
C ALA A 207 -19.92 -34.27 0.36
N SER A 208 -21.02 -34.96 0.63
CA SER A 208 -21.15 -35.84 1.79
C SER A 208 -20.24 -37.07 1.75
N ASP A 209 -19.72 -37.44 0.58
CA ASP A 209 -18.75 -38.53 0.40
C ASP A 209 -17.29 -38.04 0.66
N LYS A 210 -17.08 -36.73 0.87
CA LYS A 210 -15.75 -36.15 1.13
C LYS A 210 -15.47 -36.09 2.64
N THR A 211 -14.22 -36.27 3.03
CA THR A 211 -13.77 -36.06 4.41
C THR A 211 -13.91 -34.60 4.85
N TYR A 212 -13.67 -33.66 3.95
CA TYR A 212 -13.85 -32.25 4.16
C TYR A 212 -14.11 -31.52 2.83
N VAL A 213 -14.71 -30.36 2.92
CA VAL A 213 -14.94 -29.43 1.80
C VAL A 213 -14.59 -28.02 2.22
N GLY A 214 -14.18 -27.20 1.25
CA GLY A 214 -14.04 -25.76 1.46
C GLY A 214 -15.36 -25.05 1.21
N ILE A 215 -15.76 -24.13 2.07
CA ILE A 215 -17.01 -23.39 1.93
C ILE A 215 -16.80 -21.88 2.06
N SER A 216 -17.69 -21.14 1.40
CA SER A 216 -17.81 -19.69 1.49
C SER A 216 -19.28 -19.30 1.43
N LEU A 217 -19.92 -19.13 2.57
CA LEU A 217 -21.28 -18.59 2.64
C LEU A 217 -21.20 -17.07 2.58
N LEU A 218 -21.62 -16.48 1.48
CA LEU A 218 -21.71 -15.03 1.32
C LEU A 218 -22.99 -14.53 1.99
N ALA A 219 -22.85 -13.94 3.16
CA ALA A 219 -23.98 -13.44 3.94
C ALA A 219 -23.66 -12.12 4.64
N ASP A 220 -24.67 -11.31 4.88
CA ASP A 220 -24.63 -10.22 5.83
C ASP A 220 -25.39 -10.60 7.12
N LYS A 221 -25.79 -9.64 7.94
CA LYS A 221 -26.48 -9.92 9.20
C LYS A 221 -27.86 -10.56 9.02
N GLU A 222 -28.50 -10.33 7.89
CA GLU A 222 -29.91 -10.64 7.67
C GLU A 222 -30.11 -11.69 6.57
N ASN A 223 -29.25 -11.68 5.55
CA ASN A 223 -29.48 -12.46 4.32
C ASN A 223 -28.21 -13.18 3.87
N ALA A 224 -28.41 -14.35 3.26
CA ALA A 224 -27.40 -15.02 2.43
C ALA A 224 -27.60 -14.65 0.97
N TYR A 225 -26.52 -14.53 0.20
CA TYR A 225 -26.50 -14.11 -1.19
C TYR A 225 -25.95 -15.18 -2.15
N GLY A 226 -25.24 -16.15 -1.62
CA GLY A 226 -24.68 -17.26 -2.39
C GLY A 226 -23.77 -18.14 -1.54
N LEU A 227 -23.44 -19.30 -2.08
CA LEU A 227 -22.56 -20.29 -1.45
C LEU A 227 -21.51 -20.77 -2.44
N GLY A 228 -20.23 -20.64 -2.09
CA GLY A 228 -19.14 -21.35 -2.73
C GLY A 228 -18.85 -22.66 -2.03
N ILE A 229 -18.64 -23.74 -2.77
CA ILE A 229 -18.23 -25.03 -2.26
C ILE A 229 -17.12 -25.64 -3.12
N ALA A 230 -15.99 -25.97 -2.52
CA ALA A 230 -14.87 -26.65 -3.16
C ALA A 230 -14.82 -28.10 -2.69
N LEU A 231 -14.98 -29.04 -3.61
CA LEU A 231 -14.88 -30.49 -3.37
C LEU A 231 -13.44 -30.98 -3.51
N ASP A 232 -12.67 -30.29 -4.33
CA ASP A 232 -11.22 -30.42 -4.51
C ASP A 232 -10.66 -29.14 -5.19
N LYS A 233 -9.42 -29.19 -5.69
CA LYS A 233 -8.77 -28.03 -6.34
C LYS A 233 -9.28 -27.74 -7.75
N GLU A 234 -10.00 -28.66 -8.37
CA GLU A 234 -10.48 -28.59 -9.75
C GLU A 234 -12.01 -28.57 -9.85
N GLU A 235 -12.71 -28.78 -8.73
CA GLU A 235 -14.17 -28.80 -8.66
C GLU A 235 -14.66 -27.80 -7.60
N ILE A 236 -14.89 -26.57 -8.06
CA ILE A 236 -15.30 -25.45 -7.20
C ILE A 236 -16.61 -24.89 -7.75
N TYR A 237 -17.65 -24.95 -6.97
CA TYR A 237 -19.00 -24.59 -7.39
C TYR A 237 -19.49 -23.35 -6.67
N TYR A 238 -20.22 -22.51 -7.39
CA TYR A 238 -21.00 -21.41 -6.84
C TYR A 238 -22.48 -21.69 -6.98
N ILE A 239 -23.23 -21.55 -5.90
CA ILE A 239 -24.67 -21.70 -5.84
C ILE A 239 -25.25 -20.32 -5.53
N PRO A 240 -25.93 -19.67 -6.50
CA PRO A 240 -26.57 -18.37 -6.27
C PRO A 240 -27.82 -18.54 -5.38
N VAL A 241 -28.13 -17.50 -4.62
CA VAL A 241 -29.44 -17.41 -3.93
C VAL A 241 -30.43 -16.81 -4.92
N GLU A 242 -31.23 -17.69 -5.55
CA GLU A 242 -32.27 -17.32 -6.52
C GLU A 242 -33.39 -18.37 -6.59
N GLY A 243 -34.59 -17.95 -6.87
CA GLY A 243 -35.74 -18.83 -7.08
C GLY A 243 -36.02 -19.74 -5.89
N LEU A 244 -35.89 -21.04 -6.07
CA LEU A 244 -36.07 -22.08 -5.03
C LEU A 244 -34.80 -22.27 -4.15
N LEU A 245 -33.65 -21.82 -4.62
CA LEU A 245 -32.38 -21.85 -3.88
C LEU A 245 -32.34 -20.68 -2.91
N THR A 246 -33.07 -20.77 -1.83
CA THR A 246 -33.11 -19.73 -0.79
C THR A 246 -31.90 -19.82 0.15
N GLY A 247 -31.57 -18.71 0.83
CA GLY A 247 -30.53 -18.73 1.88
C GLY A 247 -30.81 -19.78 2.97
N ASP A 248 -32.07 -19.93 3.40
CA ASP A 248 -32.47 -20.91 4.39
C ASP A 248 -32.25 -22.34 3.90
N PHE A 249 -32.56 -22.61 2.62
CA PHE A 249 -32.32 -23.92 2.03
C PHE A 249 -30.82 -24.26 2.03
N LEU A 250 -29.96 -23.32 1.62
CA LEU A 250 -28.51 -23.52 1.61
C LEU A 250 -27.94 -23.70 3.03
N CYS A 251 -28.42 -22.93 3.98
CA CYS A 251 -28.00 -23.06 5.39
C CYS A 251 -28.42 -24.41 5.99
N ALA A 252 -29.64 -24.89 5.68
CA ALA A 252 -30.11 -26.22 6.11
C ALA A 252 -29.28 -27.35 5.47
N SER A 253 -28.97 -27.24 4.16
CA SER A 253 -28.14 -28.21 3.45
C SER A 253 -26.71 -28.28 4.01
N LEU A 254 -26.11 -27.12 4.35
CA LEU A 254 -24.78 -27.05 5.00
C LEU A 254 -24.81 -27.69 6.40
N LYS A 255 -25.87 -27.43 7.19
CA LYS A 255 -26.04 -28.06 8.50
C LYS A 255 -26.14 -29.58 8.40
N ASP A 256 -26.86 -30.11 7.40
CA ASP A 256 -26.93 -31.54 7.15
C ASP A 256 -25.61 -32.13 6.67
N LEU A 257 -24.90 -31.42 5.78
CA LEU A 257 -23.58 -31.82 5.30
C LEU A 257 -22.55 -31.90 6.45
N ALA A 258 -22.60 -30.99 7.40
CA ALA A 258 -21.69 -30.95 8.55
C ALA A 258 -21.80 -32.23 9.45
N LYS A 259 -22.88 -33.03 9.35
CA LYS A 259 -23.00 -34.28 10.09
C LYS A 259 -22.02 -35.38 9.62
N THR A 260 -21.53 -35.28 8.38
CA THR A 260 -20.69 -36.31 7.75
C THR A 260 -19.35 -35.76 7.25
N THR A 261 -19.25 -34.46 7.03
CA THR A 261 -18.14 -33.81 6.33
C THR A 261 -17.66 -32.58 7.10
N VAL A 262 -16.35 -32.41 7.26
CA VAL A 262 -15.78 -31.23 7.91
C VAL A 262 -15.87 -30.02 6.97
N LEU A 263 -16.49 -28.94 7.45
CA LEU A 263 -16.63 -27.69 6.72
C LEU A 263 -15.42 -26.79 7.00
N CYS A 264 -14.61 -26.51 5.98
CA CYS A 264 -13.47 -25.62 6.08
C CYS A 264 -13.88 -24.21 5.60
N ALA A 265 -13.66 -23.20 6.41
CA ALA A 265 -13.97 -21.80 6.06
C ALA A 265 -12.94 -20.82 6.60
N LEU A 266 -12.99 -19.58 6.11
CA LEU A 266 -12.10 -18.50 6.56
C LEU A 266 -12.49 -17.95 7.93
N ASP A 267 -13.78 -17.80 8.21
CA ASP A 267 -14.34 -17.22 9.45
C ASP A 267 -15.58 -18.02 9.87
N ILE A 268 -15.33 -19.07 10.64
CA ILE A 268 -16.39 -19.96 11.13
C ILE A 268 -17.37 -19.21 12.05
N LYS A 269 -16.93 -18.24 12.83
CA LYS A 269 -17.81 -17.49 13.72
C LYS A 269 -18.90 -16.73 12.95
N GLN A 270 -18.55 -16.12 11.80
CA GLN A 270 -19.55 -15.48 10.95
C GLN A 270 -20.49 -16.50 10.31
N PHE A 271 -19.98 -17.65 9.92
CA PHE A 271 -20.75 -18.75 9.37
C PHE A 271 -21.80 -19.29 10.37
N LEU A 272 -21.45 -19.46 11.65
CA LEU A 272 -22.35 -19.95 12.72
C LEU A 272 -23.57 -19.06 12.98
N LYS A 273 -23.53 -17.78 12.55
CA LYS A 273 -24.68 -16.89 12.65
C LYS A 273 -25.87 -17.34 11.78
N HIS A 274 -25.55 -17.99 10.66
CA HIS A 274 -26.54 -18.47 9.69
C HIS A 274 -26.73 -19.99 9.75
N VAL A 275 -25.67 -20.75 10.04
CA VAL A 275 -25.66 -22.20 10.10
C VAL A 275 -25.28 -22.62 11.51
N PRO A 276 -26.24 -22.78 12.42
CA PRO A 276 -25.96 -23.18 13.78
C PRO A 276 -25.49 -24.65 13.81
N LEU A 277 -24.21 -24.81 14.17
CA LEU A 277 -23.59 -26.10 14.45
C LEU A 277 -23.39 -26.25 15.95
N GLU A 278 -23.29 -27.49 16.42
CA GLU A 278 -23.23 -27.82 17.85
C GLU A 278 -21.85 -28.37 18.25
N ASP A 279 -21.06 -28.80 17.26
CA ASP A 279 -19.81 -29.54 17.49
C ASP A 279 -18.67 -28.90 16.69
N GLU A 280 -17.62 -28.51 17.40
CA GLU A 280 -16.40 -27.96 16.81
C GLU A 280 -15.63 -28.95 15.93
N THR A 281 -15.91 -30.27 16.07
CA THR A 281 -15.30 -31.29 15.19
C THR A 281 -15.80 -31.23 13.75
N GLN A 282 -16.94 -30.56 13.52
CA GLN A 282 -17.57 -30.39 12.22
C GLN A 282 -16.93 -29.31 11.36
N VAL A 283 -15.98 -28.52 11.92
CA VAL A 283 -15.45 -27.34 11.24
C VAL A 283 -13.93 -27.25 11.32
N PHE A 284 -13.35 -26.51 10.37
CA PHE A 284 -11.96 -26.09 10.36
C PHE A 284 -11.86 -24.63 9.94
N ASP A 285 -11.36 -23.76 10.83
CA ASP A 285 -11.17 -22.33 10.55
C ASP A 285 -9.74 -22.08 10.08
N ILE A 286 -9.59 -21.72 8.79
CA ILE A 286 -8.28 -21.43 8.21
C ILE A 286 -7.73 -20.08 8.68
N GLY A 287 -8.59 -19.12 9.02
CA GLY A 287 -8.18 -17.81 9.53
C GLY A 287 -7.57 -17.90 10.92
N ILE A 288 -8.18 -18.66 11.83
CA ILE A 288 -7.62 -18.93 13.17
C ILE A 288 -6.32 -19.72 13.06
N GLY A 289 -6.28 -20.73 12.16
CA GLY A 289 -5.05 -21.47 11.91
C GLY A 289 -3.90 -20.56 11.46
N ALA A 290 -4.16 -19.69 10.49
CA ALA A 290 -3.17 -18.72 10.01
C ALA A 290 -2.77 -17.69 11.09
N TYR A 291 -3.72 -17.25 11.94
CA TYR A 291 -3.45 -16.38 13.07
C TYR A 291 -2.48 -17.00 14.07
N LEU A 292 -2.69 -18.25 14.45
CA LEU A 292 -1.80 -18.93 15.40
C LEU A 292 -0.38 -19.12 14.85
N LEU A 293 -0.25 -19.29 13.52
CA LEU A 293 1.05 -19.43 12.85
C LEU A 293 1.79 -18.09 12.70
N ASN A 294 1.07 -16.99 12.54
CA ASN A 294 1.67 -15.66 12.39
C ASN A 294 0.79 -14.56 13.02
N PRO A 295 0.81 -14.38 14.36
CA PRO A 295 -0.07 -13.46 15.06
C PRO A 295 0.29 -11.98 14.90
N LEU A 296 1.36 -11.65 14.16
CA LEU A 296 1.80 -10.27 13.94
C LEU A 296 1.08 -9.59 12.78
N LYS A 297 0.33 -10.32 11.97
CA LYS A 297 -0.49 -9.74 10.91
C LYS A 297 -1.71 -9.02 11.48
N SER A 298 -2.11 -7.94 10.81
CA SER A 298 -3.33 -7.20 11.16
C SER A 298 -4.59 -7.80 10.53
N THR A 299 -4.45 -8.57 9.46
CA THR A 299 -5.56 -9.16 8.68
C THR A 299 -5.16 -10.53 8.13
N TYR A 300 -6.17 -11.40 7.96
CA TYR A 300 -6.02 -12.75 7.41
C TYR A 300 -7.07 -12.93 6.33
N THR A 301 -6.83 -12.36 5.15
CA THR A 301 -7.72 -12.50 3.99
C THR A 301 -7.43 -13.79 3.23
N TYR A 302 -8.39 -14.26 2.40
CA TYR A 302 -8.20 -15.51 1.66
C TYR A 302 -7.02 -15.45 0.68
N ASP A 303 -6.75 -14.29 0.07
CA ASP A 303 -5.63 -14.08 -0.84
C ASP A 303 -4.29 -14.03 -0.09
N ASP A 304 -4.24 -13.45 1.12
CA ASP A 304 -3.07 -13.53 2.00
C ASP A 304 -2.77 -14.98 2.41
N ILE A 305 -3.80 -15.75 2.76
CA ILE A 305 -3.67 -17.17 3.14
C ILE A 305 -3.22 -18.01 1.95
N ALA A 306 -3.79 -17.79 0.77
CA ALA A 306 -3.38 -18.48 -0.45
C ALA A 306 -1.91 -18.20 -0.77
N LYS A 307 -1.47 -16.95 -0.71
CA LYS A 307 -0.08 -16.56 -0.94
C LYS A 307 0.89 -17.24 0.05
N GLU A 308 0.51 -17.36 1.32
CA GLU A 308 1.39 -17.86 2.37
C GLU A 308 1.44 -19.39 2.43
N TYR A 309 0.29 -20.06 2.23
CA TYR A 309 0.16 -21.51 2.45
C TYR A 309 -0.06 -22.33 1.16
N LEU A 310 -0.16 -21.70 0.00
CA LEU A 310 -0.33 -22.37 -1.30
C LEU A 310 0.81 -22.03 -2.28
N ASP A 311 2.06 -22.15 -1.83
CA ASP A 311 3.27 -21.97 -2.66
C ASP A 311 3.29 -20.63 -3.43
N GLY A 312 2.82 -19.56 -2.79
CA GLY A 312 2.83 -18.21 -3.38
C GLY A 312 1.74 -17.95 -4.42
N VAL A 313 0.66 -18.74 -4.41
CA VAL A 313 -0.50 -18.49 -5.30
C VAL A 313 -1.06 -17.10 -5.06
N LEU A 314 -1.12 -16.29 -6.12
CA LEU A 314 -1.66 -14.94 -6.08
C LEU A 314 -3.12 -14.94 -6.56
N LEU A 315 -4.05 -14.67 -5.66
CA LEU A 315 -5.47 -14.53 -5.96
C LEU A 315 -5.88 -13.06 -6.03
N PRO A 316 -6.91 -12.68 -6.81
CA PRO A 316 -7.49 -11.34 -6.75
C PRO A 316 -7.98 -11.05 -5.32
N ALA A 317 -7.77 -9.84 -4.83
CA ALA A 317 -8.34 -9.44 -3.55
C ALA A 317 -9.86 -9.18 -3.69
N ARG A 318 -10.57 -9.11 -2.56
CA ARG A 318 -12.02 -8.78 -2.58
C ARG A 318 -12.30 -7.48 -3.34
N GLU A 319 -11.47 -6.47 -3.14
CA GLU A 319 -11.61 -5.16 -3.79
C GLU A 319 -11.42 -5.21 -5.30
N ASP A 320 -10.62 -6.15 -5.80
CA ASP A 320 -10.40 -6.36 -7.23
C ASP A 320 -11.66 -6.93 -7.90
N LEU A 321 -12.41 -7.78 -7.19
CA LEU A 321 -13.60 -8.48 -7.70
C LEU A 321 -14.90 -7.70 -7.47
N LEU A 322 -15.06 -7.11 -6.30
CA LEU A 322 -16.30 -6.47 -5.86
C LEU A 322 -16.18 -4.95 -5.69
N GLY A 323 -14.97 -4.38 -5.83
CA GLY A 323 -14.71 -2.98 -5.50
C GLY A 323 -15.06 -2.66 -4.05
N LYS A 324 -15.61 -1.48 -3.82
CA LYS A 324 -16.09 -1.04 -2.49
C LYS A 324 -17.54 -1.41 -2.20
N ASN A 325 -18.15 -2.27 -3.02
CA ASN A 325 -19.54 -2.64 -2.87
C ASN A 325 -19.76 -3.56 -1.65
N SER A 326 -20.93 -3.41 -1.00
CA SER A 326 -21.42 -4.40 -0.05
C SER A 326 -21.81 -5.70 -0.78
N LEU A 327 -21.90 -6.83 -0.05
CA LEU A 327 -22.34 -8.10 -0.65
C LEU A 327 -23.71 -7.97 -1.31
N LYS A 328 -24.66 -7.28 -0.68
CA LYS A 328 -25.97 -7.00 -1.25
C LYS A 328 -25.89 -6.28 -2.58
N LYS A 329 -25.10 -5.19 -2.64
CA LYS A 329 -24.96 -4.43 -3.88
C LYS A 329 -24.23 -5.23 -4.97
N ALA A 330 -23.24 -6.05 -4.60
CA ALA A 330 -22.56 -6.93 -5.54
C ALA A 330 -23.50 -8.01 -6.08
N TRP A 331 -24.37 -8.56 -5.24
CA TRP A 331 -25.41 -9.51 -5.64
C TRP A 331 -26.40 -8.91 -6.67
N GLU A 332 -26.74 -7.62 -6.52
CA GLU A 332 -27.64 -6.90 -7.41
C GLU A 332 -26.98 -6.50 -8.76
N SER A 333 -25.65 -6.33 -8.81
CA SER A 333 -24.97 -5.65 -9.93
C SER A 333 -23.74 -6.35 -10.50
N SER A 334 -23.22 -7.41 -9.88
CA SER A 334 -21.94 -8.06 -10.27
C SER A 334 -21.97 -9.55 -9.92
N ALA A 335 -22.82 -10.32 -10.63
CA ALA A 335 -22.97 -11.74 -10.41
C ALA A 335 -21.65 -12.51 -10.62
N ASP A 336 -20.92 -12.21 -11.70
CA ASP A 336 -19.64 -12.86 -12.02
C ASP A 336 -18.55 -12.55 -10.94
N GLY A 337 -18.46 -11.30 -10.50
CA GLY A 337 -17.55 -10.91 -9.43
C GLY A 337 -17.88 -11.61 -8.10
N LEU A 338 -19.18 -11.77 -7.79
CA LEU A 338 -19.62 -12.44 -6.58
C LEU A 338 -19.34 -13.94 -6.64
N MET A 339 -19.57 -14.58 -7.80
CA MET A 339 -19.21 -15.97 -8.06
C MET A 339 -17.71 -16.19 -7.89
N ALA A 340 -16.87 -15.39 -8.56
CA ALA A 340 -15.43 -15.51 -8.47
C ALA A 340 -14.93 -15.33 -7.02
N TYR A 341 -15.42 -14.31 -6.31
CA TYR A 341 -15.09 -14.07 -4.89
C TYR A 341 -15.43 -15.27 -4.01
N SER A 342 -16.64 -15.83 -4.15
CA SER A 342 -17.10 -16.99 -3.37
C SER A 342 -16.26 -18.23 -3.68
N CYS A 343 -15.99 -18.49 -4.95
CA CYS A 343 -15.18 -19.63 -5.40
C CYS A 343 -13.75 -19.54 -4.90
N TYR A 344 -13.11 -18.38 -4.97
CA TYR A 344 -11.75 -18.19 -4.44
C TYR A 344 -11.68 -18.41 -2.93
N MET A 345 -12.67 -17.94 -2.16
CA MET A 345 -12.72 -18.19 -0.72
C MET A 345 -12.89 -19.69 -0.42
N ALA A 346 -13.82 -20.39 -1.10
CA ALA A 346 -14.02 -21.82 -0.93
C ALA A 346 -12.78 -22.63 -1.35
N TYR A 347 -12.15 -22.28 -2.48
CA TYR A 347 -10.90 -22.88 -2.92
C TYR A 347 -9.81 -22.74 -1.87
N THR A 348 -9.59 -21.53 -1.38
CA THR A 348 -8.55 -21.27 -0.37
C THR A 348 -8.82 -22.05 0.91
N ALA A 349 -10.07 -22.08 1.36
CA ALA A 349 -10.46 -22.85 2.55
C ALA A 349 -10.20 -24.36 2.39
N PHE A 350 -10.49 -24.91 1.21
CA PHE A 350 -10.18 -26.29 0.89
C PHE A 350 -8.67 -26.57 0.79
N ALA A 351 -7.98 -25.79 -0.04
CA ALA A 351 -6.60 -26.06 -0.42
C ALA A 351 -5.60 -25.81 0.71
N SER A 352 -5.85 -24.79 1.57
CA SER A 352 -4.93 -24.42 2.66
C SER A 352 -5.13 -25.25 3.94
N ARG A 353 -6.23 -26.03 4.07
CA ARG A 353 -6.51 -26.84 5.26
C ARG A 353 -5.34 -27.72 5.67
N ILE A 354 -4.86 -28.55 4.76
CA ILE A 354 -3.75 -29.50 5.06
C ILE A 354 -2.42 -28.78 5.32
N PRO A 355 -1.98 -27.81 4.49
CA PRO A 355 -0.79 -27.00 4.78
C PRO A 355 -0.84 -26.34 6.17
N ILE A 356 -1.94 -25.72 6.52
CA ILE A 356 -2.09 -25.06 7.84
C ILE A 356 -2.08 -26.09 8.97
N GLU A 357 -2.82 -27.21 8.84
CA GLU A 357 -2.82 -28.28 9.84
C GLU A 357 -1.41 -28.83 10.10
N ASN A 358 -0.64 -29.09 9.03
CA ASN A 358 0.73 -29.57 9.14
C ASN A 358 1.63 -28.53 9.83
N SER A 359 1.55 -27.27 9.41
CA SER A 359 2.35 -26.19 10.03
C SER A 359 2.01 -26.00 11.51
N LEU A 360 0.73 -26.13 11.91
CA LEU A 360 0.30 -26.08 13.32
C LEU A 360 0.88 -27.26 14.13
N LYS A 361 0.95 -28.44 13.53
CA LYS A 361 1.57 -29.63 14.17
C LYS A 361 3.09 -29.44 14.32
N ASP A 362 3.75 -28.96 13.27
CA ASP A 362 5.21 -28.77 13.24
C ASP A 362 5.68 -27.74 14.27
N CYS A 363 4.91 -26.66 14.48
CA CYS A 363 5.24 -25.63 15.49
C CYS A 363 4.62 -25.90 16.88
N GLY A 364 3.94 -27.04 17.08
CA GLY A 364 3.35 -27.42 18.37
C GLY A 364 2.06 -26.67 18.75
N MET A 365 1.46 -25.93 17.82
CA MET A 365 0.24 -25.14 18.07
C MET A 365 -1.06 -25.91 17.79
N TRP A 366 -0.97 -27.15 17.29
CA TRP A 366 -2.14 -27.94 16.93
C TRP A 366 -3.09 -28.18 18.10
N GLN A 367 -2.53 -28.45 19.29
CA GLN A 367 -3.36 -28.67 20.50
C GLN A 367 -4.07 -27.37 20.92
N VAL A 368 -3.39 -26.23 20.87
CA VAL A 368 -3.99 -24.91 21.14
C VAL A 368 -5.14 -24.65 20.19
N TYR A 369 -4.94 -24.90 18.88
CA TYR A 369 -5.98 -24.75 17.88
C TYR A 369 -7.21 -25.62 18.19
N ARG A 370 -7.03 -26.89 18.47
CA ARG A 370 -8.11 -27.88 18.65
C ARG A 370 -8.84 -27.80 19.98
N GLU A 371 -8.11 -27.52 21.05
CA GLU A 371 -8.66 -27.61 22.41
C GLU A 371 -9.05 -26.26 23.01
N ILE A 372 -8.54 -25.16 22.42
CA ILE A 372 -8.79 -23.81 22.93
C ILE A 372 -9.49 -22.95 21.88
N GLU A 373 -8.83 -22.68 20.76
CA GLU A 373 -9.29 -21.65 19.80
C GLU A 373 -10.56 -22.08 19.07
N LEU A 374 -10.62 -23.33 18.61
CA LEU A 374 -11.78 -23.80 17.86
C LEU A 374 -13.04 -23.88 18.75
N PRO A 375 -13.02 -24.47 19.97
CA PRO A 375 -14.13 -24.40 20.90
C PRO A 375 -14.53 -23.00 21.34
N LEU A 376 -13.54 -22.09 21.43
CA LEU A 376 -13.77 -20.69 21.79
C LEU A 376 -14.68 -19.98 20.79
N ILE A 377 -14.62 -20.32 19.49
CA ILE A 377 -15.51 -19.77 18.46
C ILE A 377 -16.97 -19.98 18.86
N PHE A 378 -17.35 -21.19 19.25
CA PHE A 378 -18.69 -21.54 19.65
C PHE A 378 -19.13 -20.85 20.94
N THR A 379 -18.21 -20.74 21.89
CA THR A 379 -18.46 -20.00 23.13
C THR A 379 -18.71 -18.51 22.83
N LEU A 380 -17.90 -17.88 21.99
CA LEU A 380 -18.07 -16.48 21.61
C LEU A 380 -19.35 -16.26 20.80
N ASP A 381 -19.69 -17.16 19.88
CA ASP A 381 -20.97 -17.10 19.15
C ASP A 381 -22.17 -17.19 20.11
N SER A 382 -22.11 -18.08 21.07
CA SER A 382 -23.16 -18.23 22.13
C SER A 382 -23.26 -16.94 22.97
N MET A 383 -22.13 -16.37 23.38
CA MET A 383 -22.10 -15.10 24.13
C MET A 383 -22.67 -13.93 23.31
N GLU A 384 -22.34 -13.83 22.03
CA GLU A 384 -22.87 -12.80 21.14
C GLU A 384 -24.39 -12.95 20.91
N LYS A 385 -24.89 -14.17 20.78
CA LYS A 385 -26.33 -14.46 20.67
C LYS A 385 -27.10 -14.16 21.95
N TYR A 386 -26.52 -14.49 23.11
CA TYR A 386 -27.12 -14.17 24.41
C TYR A 386 -27.10 -12.67 24.69
N GLY A 387 -26.03 -11.98 24.28
CA GLY A 387 -25.84 -10.56 24.49
C GLY A 387 -25.55 -10.16 25.93
N ILE A 388 -25.63 -8.88 26.21
CA ILE A 388 -25.48 -8.30 27.56
C ILE A 388 -26.69 -7.45 27.91
N CYS A 389 -27.10 -7.50 29.15
CA CYS A 389 -28.19 -6.66 29.67
C CYS A 389 -27.61 -5.27 29.99
N VAL A 390 -28.11 -4.24 29.29
CA VAL A 390 -27.72 -2.86 29.50
C VAL A 390 -28.84 -2.08 30.17
N LYS A 391 -28.54 -1.40 31.28
CA LYS A 391 -29.48 -0.52 31.98
C LYS A 391 -29.60 0.81 31.24
N GLY A 392 -30.43 0.85 30.20
CA GLY A 392 -30.55 1.97 29.28
C GLY A 392 -30.87 3.32 29.94
N GLU A 393 -31.70 3.33 31.00
CA GLU A 393 -32.03 4.56 31.71
C GLU A 393 -30.86 5.11 32.54
N GLU A 394 -30.02 4.25 33.11
CA GLU A 394 -28.80 4.68 33.78
C GLU A 394 -27.80 5.32 32.80
N LEU A 395 -27.62 4.69 31.60
CA LEU A 395 -26.79 5.24 30.54
C LEU A 395 -27.32 6.57 30.01
N LYS A 396 -28.62 6.71 29.78
CA LYS A 396 -29.26 7.97 29.39
C LYS A 396 -29.07 9.07 30.43
N THR A 397 -29.22 8.72 31.70
CA THR A 397 -29.02 9.66 32.83
C THR A 397 -27.57 10.10 32.90
N TYR A 398 -26.62 9.18 32.75
CA TYR A 398 -25.20 9.51 32.69
C TYR A 398 -24.86 10.35 31.45
N GLY A 399 -25.40 10.00 30.29
CA GLY A 399 -25.25 10.79 29.06
C GLY A 399 -25.71 12.23 29.21
N LYS A 400 -26.87 12.46 29.85
CA LYS A 400 -27.35 13.83 30.17
C LYS A 400 -26.38 14.60 31.06
N LYS A 401 -25.81 13.95 32.08
CA LYS A 401 -24.79 14.60 32.96
C LYS A 401 -23.53 14.96 32.18
N LEU A 402 -23.08 14.09 31.29
CA LEU A 402 -21.92 14.37 30.43
C LEU A 402 -22.22 15.51 29.45
N GLN A 403 -23.43 15.55 28.87
CA GLN A 403 -23.83 16.59 27.94
C GLN A 403 -23.78 17.97 28.59
N VAL A 404 -24.35 18.12 29.78
CA VAL A 404 -24.29 19.40 30.54
C VAL A 404 -22.82 19.81 30.78
N ARG A 405 -21.95 18.87 31.13
CA ARG A 405 -20.54 19.16 31.35
C ARG A 405 -19.79 19.55 30.07
N ILE A 406 -20.13 18.91 28.96
CA ILE A 406 -19.58 19.24 27.62
C ILE A 406 -19.98 20.69 27.27
N GLU A 407 -21.26 21.04 27.37
CA GLU A 407 -21.77 22.38 27.07
C GLU A 407 -21.10 23.47 27.96
N GLU A 408 -20.90 23.20 29.26
CA GLU A 408 -20.14 24.09 30.13
C GLU A 408 -18.68 24.28 29.67
N LEU A 409 -18.02 23.21 29.28
CA LEU A 409 -16.63 23.27 28.82
C LEU A 409 -16.51 23.95 27.46
N GLU A 410 -17.40 23.67 26.52
CA GLU A 410 -17.47 24.37 25.22
C GLU A 410 -17.60 25.87 25.41
N LYS A 411 -18.52 26.30 26.30
CA LYS A 411 -18.68 27.70 26.63
C LYS A 411 -17.41 28.33 27.20
N GLN A 412 -16.75 27.66 28.14
CA GLN A 412 -15.46 28.13 28.69
C GLN A 412 -14.37 28.25 27.64
N ILE A 413 -14.32 27.29 26.69
CA ILE A 413 -13.35 27.32 25.59
C ILE A 413 -13.61 28.50 24.66
N TYR A 414 -14.87 28.74 24.25
CA TYR A 414 -15.22 29.86 23.39
C TYR A 414 -14.99 31.22 24.09
N GLU A 415 -15.33 31.34 25.39
CA GLU A 415 -15.03 32.52 26.16
C GLU A 415 -13.53 32.80 26.26
N ALA A 416 -12.71 31.76 26.44
CA ALA A 416 -11.25 31.87 26.52
C ALA A 416 -10.61 32.17 25.15
N ALA A 417 -11.18 31.65 24.06
CA ALA A 417 -10.73 31.90 22.69
C ALA A 417 -11.18 33.25 22.14
N GLY A 418 -12.28 33.80 22.66
CA GLY A 418 -12.89 35.03 22.17
C GLY A 418 -13.70 34.86 20.88
N GLU A 419 -13.85 33.66 20.36
CA GLU A 419 -14.64 33.33 19.16
C GLU A 419 -15.14 31.87 19.20
N GLU A 420 -16.21 31.60 18.43
CA GLU A 420 -16.68 30.23 18.22
C GLU A 420 -15.95 29.57 17.05
N PHE A 421 -15.52 28.32 17.23
CA PHE A 421 -14.85 27.52 16.23
C PHE A 421 -15.20 26.03 16.40
N ASN A 422 -14.86 25.20 15.44
CA ASN A 422 -15.09 23.77 15.57
C ASN A 422 -14.01 23.11 16.46
N ILE A 423 -14.37 22.90 17.74
CA ILE A 423 -13.49 22.29 18.76
C ILE A 423 -12.93 20.92 18.32
N ASN A 424 -13.65 20.17 17.50
CA ASN A 424 -13.22 18.87 16.99
C ASN A 424 -12.28 18.97 15.78
N SER A 425 -11.94 20.16 15.32
CA SER A 425 -11.04 20.37 14.19
C SER A 425 -9.61 20.64 14.65
N PRO A 426 -8.65 19.75 14.37
CA PRO A 426 -7.23 19.99 14.68
C PRO A 426 -6.63 21.20 13.94
N LYS A 427 -7.36 21.77 12.96
CA LYS A 427 -6.91 22.90 12.15
C LYS A 427 -7.41 24.24 12.68
N GLN A 428 -8.48 24.24 13.43
CA GLN A 428 -9.07 25.41 14.09
C GLN A 428 -8.69 25.41 15.57
#